data_10e83b1a1f9417710f59f3a9fb50ec43
#
_entry.id   10e83b1a1f9417710f59f3a9fb50ec43
#
_cell.length_a   1.000
_cell.length_b   1.000
_cell.length_c   1.000
_cell.angle_alpha   90.00
_cell.angle_beta   90.00
_cell.angle_gamma   90.00
#
_symmetry.space_group_name_H-M   'P 1'
#
loop_
_entity.id
_entity.type
_entity.pdbx_description
1 polymer ?
#
loop_
_entity_poly.entity_id
_entity_poly.type
_entity_poly.pdbx_seq_one_letter_code
_entity_poly.pdbx_strand_id
1 'polypeptide(L)'
;EQRTGLMGPALLPESLERTRAPEVLRVIKEGRQATQMMGFGDLLSGAEIQALADWIRTPVVPAPRWTAADITASRIATPLPAGTPNTPLWQADPMNLFVVVEGGDHHISLLDGDKFEVIKRFPSRFALHGGPKFTQDGRYVFFGSRDGWITKYDLYRLQVVAEVRAGLNMRNVAVSADGQWVMAANYLPHTLALFDADLNLVKTYDAATQDGTSSSRASAVYDATPRNSFVVALKDIPEIWEISYDKNAEPIYDGLVHDYKMKEGISKPGFLNVRRTPLTEPLDDFFFDQSYQHALGATRPRKGDGKPSAQVVNLNARVKVADLPIAGMPHLGSGITFAYKDTTVLASPNLGGGAIDVIDMKNWQTVRTIPTPGAGFFMRSHENTPYAWTDSMMSPTGKDTLTII
;
A
#
# COMPACT_ATOMS: atom_id res chain seq x y z
N GLU A 1 -25.43 15.95 3.56
CA GLU A 1 -23.97 15.98 3.62
C GLU A 1 -23.40 14.60 3.33
N GLN A 2 -22.42 14.49 2.40
CA GLN A 2 -21.95 13.20 1.88
C GLN A 2 -20.89 12.54 2.78
N ARG A 3 -20.39 13.21 3.81
CA ARG A 3 -19.37 12.72 4.76
C ARG A 3 -18.07 12.23 4.10
N THR A 4 -17.72 12.77 2.92
CA THR A 4 -16.55 12.32 2.14
C THR A 4 -15.20 12.79 2.73
N GLY A 5 -15.21 13.52 3.84
CA GLY A 5 -14.02 14.10 4.46
C GLY A 5 -13.44 15.28 3.66
N LEU A 6 -12.61 16.06 4.32
CA LEU A 6 -11.82 17.16 3.71
C LEU A 6 -10.40 17.12 4.26
N MET A 7 -10.19 17.66 5.48
CA MET A 7 -8.90 17.62 6.17
C MET A 7 -8.67 16.31 6.92
N GLY A 8 -9.72 15.53 7.14
CA GLY A 8 -9.66 14.21 7.74
C GLY A 8 -10.32 13.17 6.84
N PRO A 9 -10.29 11.89 7.23
CA PRO A 9 -10.82 10.79 6.45
C PRO A 9 -12.35 10.91 6.27
N ALA A 10 -12.86 10.20 5.27
CA ALA A 10 -14.29 10.07 5.07
C ALA A 10 -14.95 9.38 6.28
N LEU A 11 -16.03 9.96 6.80
CA LEU A 11 -16.83 9.40 7.88
C LEU A 11 -17.94 8.50 7.31
N LEU A 12 -17.54 7.45 6.61
CA LEU A 12 -18.38 6.46 5.98
C LEU A 12 -18.22 5.11 6.68
N PRO A 13 -19.27 4.28 6.74
CA PRO A 13 -19.18 2.95 7.36
C PRO A 13 -17.99 2.13 6.84
N GLU A 14 -17.75 2.16 5.53
CA GLU A 14 -16.67 1.44 4.85
C GLU A 14 -15.28 1.93 5.29
N SER A 15 -15.13 3.24 5.50
CA SER A 15 -13.87 3.83 6.03
C SER A 15 -13.66 3.53 7.50
N LEU A 16 -14.73 3.30 8.25
CA LEU A 16 -14.75 3.06 9.70
C LEU A 16 -14.83 1.57 10.07
N GLU A 17 -14.88 0.67 9.08
CA GLU A 17 -15.08 -0.78 9.28
C GLU A 17 -14.14 -1.39 10.34
N ARG A 18 -12.90 -0.90 10.42
CA ARG A 18 -11.89 -1.38 11.38
C ARG A 18 -11.97 -0.75 12.76
N THR A 19 -12.74 0.33 12.90
CA THR A 19 -12.88 1.04 14.19
C THR A 19 -14.08 0.47 14.95
N ARG A 20 -13.81 -0.20 16.06
CA ARG A 20 -14.87 -0.79 16.91
C ARG A 20 -15.76 0.29 17.52
N ALA A 21 -17.02 -0.04 17.83
CA ALA A 21 -17.96 0.93 18.39
C ALA A 21 -17.46 1.65 19.66
N PRO A 22 -16.86 0.97 20.65
CA PRO A 22 -16.29 1.65 21.81
C PRO A 22 -15.16 2.63 21.45
N GLU A 23 -14.36 2.30 20.44
CA GLU A 23 -13.27 3.15 19.98
C GLU A 23 -13.83 4.41 19.30
N VAL A 24 -14.89 4.30 18.51
CA VAL A 24 -15.55 5.47 17.90
C VAL A 24 -16.03 6.43 18.98
N LEU A 25 -16.72 5.92 20.02
CA LEU A 25 -17.19 6.73 21.15
C LEU A 25 -16.04 7.43 21.85
N ARG A 26 -14.96 6.69 22.14
CA ARG A 26 -13.76 7.22 22.77
C ARG A 26 -13.15 8.34 21.95
N VAL A 27 -12.97 8.13 20.63
CA VAL A 27 -12.38 9.13 19.73
C VAL A 27 -13.24 10.39 19.63
N ILE A 28 -14.57 10.28 19.60
CA ILE A 28 -15.44 11.47 19.61
C ILE A 28 -15.30 12.20 20.95
N LYS A 29 -15.30 11.47 22.07
CA LYS A 29 -15.23 12.05 23.41
C LYS A 29 -13.88 12.70 23.71
N GLU A 30 -12.77 12.00 23.42
CA GLU A 30 -11.42 12.35 23.87
C GLU A 30 -10.56 12.98 22.77
N GLY A 31 -11.00 12.88 21.50
CA GLY A 31 -10.18 13.25 20.34
C GLY A 31 -9.12 12.21 20.01
N ARG A 32 -8.17 12.63 19.15
CA ARG A 32 -6.98 11.86 18.83
C ARG A 32 -5.76 12.70 19.17
N GLN A 33 -4.94 12.20 20.07
CA GLN A 33 -3.70 12.83 20.45
C GLN A 33 -2.82 13.14 19.23
N ALA A 34 -2.15 14.29 19.25
CA ALA A 34 -1.27 14.78 18.19
C ALA A 34 -1.94 14.88 16.79
N THR A 35 -3.25 15.07 16.74
CA THR A 35 -3.99 15.34 15.51
C THR A 35 -4.89 16.55 15.67
N GLN A 36 -5.53 16.99 14.56
CA GLN A 36 -6.53 18.08 14.61
C GLN A 36 -7.90 17.63 15.13
N MET A 37 -8.07 16.33 15.44
CA MET A 37 -9.32 15.80 15.99
C MET A 37 -9.37 16.10 17.50
N MET A 38 -9.98 17.22 17.85
CA MET A 38 -10.24 17.57 19.26
C MET A 38 -11.28 16.64 19.90
N GLY A 39 -11.24 16.52 21.20
CA GLY A 39 -12.30 15.83 21.95
C GLY A 39 -13.53 16.72 22.10
N PHE A 40 -14.70 16.09 22.06
CA PHE A 40 -15.99 16.78 22.23
C PHE A 40 -16.66 16.45 23.56
N GLY A 41 -15.98 15.73 24.47
CA GLY A 41 -16.56 15.28 25.74
C GLY A 41 -17.02 16.40 26.68
N ASP A 42 -16.40 17.59 26.58
CA ASP A 42 -16.80 18.76 27.36
C ASP A 42 -17.87 19.62 26.67
N LEU A 43 -18.14 19.37 25.39
CA LEU A 43 -19.07 20.13 24.55
C LEU A 43 -20.38 19.40 24.28
N LEU A 44 -20.36 18.07 24.30
CA LEU A 44 -21.48 17.19 23.96
C LEU A 44 -21.78 16.24 25.11
N SER A 45 -23.06 16.02 25.35
CA SER A 45 -23.53 15.00 26.28
C SER A 45 -23.21 13.58 25.79
N GLY A 46 -23.21 12.60 26.69
CA GLY A 46 -23.00 11.21 26.31
C GLY A 46 -24.04 10.69 25.30
N ALA A 47 -25.29 11.18 25.37
CA ALA A 47 -26.34 10.83 24.44
C ALA A 47 -26.06 11.41 23.00
N GLU A 48 -25.56 12.63 22.90
CA GLU A 48 -25.20 13.23 21.63
C GLU A 48 -23.97 12.55 21.01
N ILE A 49 -22.97 12.19 21.82
CA ILE A 49 -21.79 11.42 21.38
C ILE A 49 -22.22 10.06 20.83
N GLN A 50 -23.15 9.37 21.52
CA GLN A 50 -23.69 8.11 21.03
C GLN A 50 -24.45 8.29 19.72
N ALA A 51 -25.31 9.30 19.62
CA ALA A 51 -26.06 9.60 18.40
C ALA A 51 -25.12 9.89 17.21
N LEU A 52 -24.03 10.62 17.41
CA LEU A 52 -23.01 10.85 16.39
C LEU A 52 -22.30 9.56 15.98
N ALA A 53 -21.93 8.72 16.94
CA ALA A 53 -21.29 7.43 16.67
C ALA A 53 -22.19 6.50 15.86
N ASP A 54 -23.48 6.49 16.13
CA ASP A 54 -24.46 5.71 15.36
C ASP A 54 -24.68 6.31 13.97
N TRP A 55 -24.78 7.65 13.88
CA TRP A 55 -24.98 8.35 12.63
C TRP A 55 -23.83 8.13 11.63
N ILE A 56 -22.58 8.22 12.04
CA ILE A 56 -21.43 8.00 11.12
C ILE A 56 -21.32 6.55 10.64
N ARG A 57 -21.96 5.61 11.33
CA ARG A 57 -22.06 4.20 10.95
C ARG A 57 -23.29 3.88 10.09
N THR A 58 -24.20 4.83 9.94
CA THR A 58 -25.34 4.67 9.04
C THR A 58 -24.92 4.90 7.60
N PRO A 59 -25.26 4.02 6.65
CA PRO A 59 -24.95 4.22 5.24
C PRO A 59 -25.49 5.56 4.71
N VAL A 60 -24.73 6.19 3.84
CA VAL A 60 -25.17 7.38 3.10
C VAL A 60 -25.91 6.91 1.85
N VAL A 61 -27.15 7.42 1.66
CA VAL A 61 -27.97 7.05 0.50
C VAL A 61 -28.30 8.30 -0.30
N PRO A 62 -27.95 8.36 -1.59
CA PRO A 62 -27.14 7.40 -2.35
C PRO A 62 -25.70 7.35 -1.84
N ALA A 63 -25.02 6.23 -2.02
CA ALA A 63 -23.60 6.09 -1.62
C ALA A 63 -22.74 7.15 -2.30
N PRO A 64 -21.82 7.81 -1.58
CA PRO A 64 -20.93 8.80 -2.16
C PRO A 64 -20.08 8.17 -3.26
N ARG A 65 -19.95 8.92 -4.36
CA ARG A 65 -19.10 8.54 -5.48
C ARG A 65 -17.84 9.40 -5.48
N TRP A 66 -16.79 8.87 -6.03
CA TRP A 66 -15.55 9.59 -6.32
C TRP A 66 -15.13 9.21 -7.73
N THR A 67 -15.49 10.06 -8.67
CA THR A 67 -15.37 9.81 -10.12
C THR A 67 -14.04 10.31 -10.67
N ALA A 68 -13.73 9.99 -11.93
CA ALA A 68 -12.59 10.56 -12.64
C ALA A 68 -12.64 12.10 -12.70
N ALA A 69 -13.83 12.68 -12.78
CA ALA A 69 -14.01 14.14 -12.74
C ALA A 69 -13.66 14.71 -11.36
N ASP A 70 -14.07 14.04 -10.27
CA ASP A 70 -13.73 14.45 -8.90
C ASP A 70 -12.22 14.33 -8.66
N ILE A 71 -11.58 13.26 -9.12
CA ILE A 71 -10.14 13.08 -9.07
C ILE A 71 -9.43 14.24 -9.76
N THR A 72 -9.80 14.51 -11.01
CA THR A 72 -9.20 15.60 -11.81
C THR A 72 -9.40 16.96 -11.16
N ALA A 73 -10.59 17.25 -10.65
CA ALA A 73 -10.93 18.50 -9.99
C ALA A 73 -10.18 18.69 -8.65
N SER A 74 -9.78 17.60 -7.99
CA SER A 74 -9.06 17.67 -6.72
C SER A 74 -7.57 18.00 -6.87
N ARG A 75 -7.03 17.98 -8.11
CA ARG A 75 -5.60 18.15 -8.33
C ARG A 75 -5.16 19.58 -8.00
N ILE A 76 -4.12 19.66 -7.16
CA ILE A 76 -3.44 20.90 -6.78
C ILE A 76 -2.02 20.82 -7.36
N ALA A 77 -1.61 21.82 -8.10
CA ALA A 77 -0.25 21.91 -8.64
C ALA A 77 0.43 23.18 -8.13
N THR A 78 1.66 23.02 -7.68
CA THR A 78 2.55 24.12 -7.29
C THR A 78 3.83 23.98 -8.14
N PRO A 79 3.78 24.35 -9.43
CA PRO A 79 4.91 24.18 -10.32
C PRO A 79 6.10 25.01 -9.86
N LEU A 80 7.28 24.48 -10.07
CA LEU A 80 8.52 25.22 -9.84
C LEU A 80 8.63 26.37 -10.84
N PRO A 81 9.17 27.53 -10.43
CA PRO A 81 9.46 28.64 -11.35
C PRO A 81 10.37 28.19 -12.50
N ALA A 82 10.17 28.73 -13.68
CA ALA A 82 11.05 28.48 -14.82
C ALA A 82 12.52 28.86 -14.46
N GLY A 83 13.46 28.02 -14.88
CA GLY A 83 14.88 28.21 -14.58
C GLY A 83 15.31 27.83 -13.17
N THR A 84 14.45 27.19 -12.39
CA THR A 84 14.82 26.66 -11.07
C THR A 84 16.00 25.68 -11.23
N PRO A 85 17.15 25.89 -10.53
CA PRO A 85 18.32 25.03 -10.65
C PRO A 85 18.03 23.57 -10.30
N ASN A 86 18.68 22.62 -10.95
CA ASN A 86 18.51 21.19 -10.68
C ASN A 86 19.50 20.67 -9.61
N THR A 87 19.77 21.46 -8.59
CA THR A 87 20.67 21.12 -7.48
C THR A 87 19.93 21.18 -6.16
N PRO A 88 20.18 20.27 -5.21
CA PRO A 88 19.53 20.32 -3.89
C PRO A 88 19.79 21.64 -3.16
N LEU A 89 18.81 22.09 -2.36
CA LEU A 89 18.97 23.21 -1.44
C LEU A 89 19.69 22.83 -0.13
N TRP A 90 20.07 21.59 0.01
CA TRP A 90 20.74 21.02 1.18
C TRP A 90 22.07 20.36 0.80
N GLN A 91 22.90 20.11 1.80
CA GLN A 91 24.19 19.46 1.66
C GLN A 91 24.24 18.25 2.59
N ALA A 92 23.93 17.09 2.06
CA ALA A 92 23.98 15.79 2.72
C ALA A 92 24.32 14.72 1.69
N ASP A 93 24.70 13.54 2.12
CA ASP A 93 24.83 12.40 1.22
C ASP A 93 23.42 11.93 0.78
N PRO A 94 23.07 11.98 -0.52
CA PRO A 94 21.78 11.51 -1.01
C PRO A 94 21.48 10.06 -0.65
N MET A 95 22.51 9.22 -0.52
CA MET A 95 22.37 7.79 -0.15
C MET A 95 22.11 7.59 1.34
N ASN A 96 22.31 8.63 2.16
CA ASN A 96 22.06 8.58 3.60
C ASN A 96 21.00 9.61 4.06
N LEU A 97 20.06 9.92 3.17
CA LEU A 97 18.87 10.70 3.52
C LEU A 97 17.77 9.80 4.06
N PHE A 98 17.13 10.22 5.14
CA PHE A 98 15.97 9.57 5.71
C PHE A 98 14.71 10.42 5.54
N VAL A 99 13.67 9.84 4.99
CA VAL A 99 12.32 10.40 5.00
C VAL A 99 11.53 9.71 6.11
N VAL A 100 11.30 10.41 7.19
CA VAL A 100 10.61 9.91 8.38
C VAL A 100 9.16 10.36 8.37
N VAL A 101 8.24 9.40 8.35
CA VAL A 101 6.80 9.66 8.46
C VAL A 101 6.41 9.67 9.92
N GLU A 102 6.04 10.85 10.42
CA GLU A 102 5.60 11.07 11.79
C GLU A 102 4.07 10.87 11.87
N GLY A 103 3.65 9.61 12.00
CA GLY A 103 2.22 9.25 11.98
C GLY A 103 1.41 9.77 13.17
N GLY A 104 2.07 10.20 14.25
CA GLY A 104 1.43 10.68 15.47
C GLY A 104 0.85 12.10 15.35
N ASP A 105 1.49 12.95 14.55
CA ASP A 105 1.09 14.37 14.40
C ASP A 105 0.99 14.82 12.92
N HIS A 106 1.05 13.84 11.99
CA HIS A 106 0.89 14.07 10.55
C HIS A 106 1.93 15.03 9.97
N HIS A 107 3.21 14.76 10.25
CA HIS A 107 4.34 15.45 9.64
C HIS A 107 5.26 14.47 8.93
N ILE A 108 6.16 15.02 8.15
CA ILE A 108 7.29 14.34 7.52
C ILE A 108 8.54 15.11 7.86
N SER A 109 9.58 14.39 8.30
CA SER A 109 10.93 14.94 8.48
C SER A 109 11.89 14.34 7.46
N LEU A 110 12.67 15.21 6.82
CA LEU A 110 13.83 14.85 6.04
C LEU A 110 15.06 15.01 6.94
N LEU A 111 15.84 13.94 7.12
CA LEU A 111 17.02 13.91 7.97
C LEU A 111 18.30 13.70 7.16
N ASP A 112 19.37 14.37 7.55
CA ASP A 112 20.73 14.01 7.22
C ASP A 112 21.16 12.83 8.11
N GLY A 113 21.35 11.66 7.52
CA GLY A 113 21.67 10.44 8.26
C GLY A 113 23.12 10.37 8.75
N ASP A 114 24.02 11.21 8.22
CA ASP A 114 25.40 11.30 8.72
C ASP A 114 25.49 12.16 9.98
N LYS A 115 24.71 13.22 10.04
CA LYS A 115 24.72 14.18 11.16
C LYS A 115 23.59 13.95 12.16
N PHE A 116 22.56 13.17 11.78
CA PHE A 116 21.32 13.00 12.55
C PHE A 116 20.57 14.32 12.79
N GLU A 117 20.62 15.22 11.81
CA GLU A 117 19.99 16.53 11.87
C GLU A 117 18.77 16.61 10.94
N VAL A 118 17.75 17.36 11.36
CA VAL A 118 16.57 17.63 10.53
C VAL A 118 16.91 18.69 9.49
N ILE A 119 16.88 18.33 8.22
CA ILE A 119 17.00 19.25 7.08
C ILE A 119 15.70 20.04 6.91
N LYS A 120 14.57 19.35 6.96
CA LYS A 120 13.23 19.94 6.79
C LYS A 120 12.18 19.11 7.48
N ARG A 121 11.25 19.77 8.16
CA ARG A 121 10.00 19.18 8.67
C ARG A 121 8.82 19.91 8.08
N PHE A 122 7.80 19.19 7.62
CA PHE A 122 6.62 19.76 6.98
C PHE A 122 5.36 18.92 7.27
N PRO A 123 4.15 19.54 7.25
CA PRO A 123 2.90 18.81 7.46
C PRO A 123 2.60 17.86 6.31
N SER A 124 2.06 16.70 6.63
CA SER A 124 1.57 15.71 5.68
C SER A 124 0.05 15.67 5.62
N ARG A 125 -0.49 14.96 4.63
CA ARG A 125 -1.89 14.55 4.64
C ARG A 125 -2.15 13.54 5.76
N PHE A 126 -3.43 13.33 6.08
CA PHE A 126 -3.85 12.46 7.17
C PHE A 126 -3.41 11.01 6.96
N ALA A 127 -2.84 10.39 7.99
CA ALA A 127 -2.52 8.97 8.07
C ALA A 127 -1.83 8.42 6.80
N LEU A 128 -0.61 8.87 6.54
CA LEU A 128 0.20 8.31 5.46
C LEU A 128 0.34 6.80 5.62
N HIS A 129 0.26 6.08 4.52
CA HIS A 129 0.28 4.63 4.52
C HIS A 129 0.97 4.05 3.29
N GLY A 130 1.65 2.91 3.46
CA GLY A 130 2.33 2.17 2.39
C GLY A 130 3.76 2.64 2.12
N GLY A 131 4.31 3.49 2.95
CA GLY A 131 5.68 4.02 2.86
C GLY A 131 5.88 4.99 1.70
N PRO A 132 6.90 5.87 1.80
CA PRO A 132 7.31 6.74 0.71
C PRO A 132 7.74 5.97 -0.54
N LYS A 133 7.48 6.53 -1.71
CA LYS A 133 7.90 5.98 -3.01
C LYS A 133 8.76 7.00 -3.74
N PHE A 134 9.99 6.64 -4.04
CA PHE A 134 10.96 7.53 -4.67
C PHE A 134 11.01 7.30 -6.18
N THR A 135 11.30 8.36 -6.94
CA THR A 135 11.80 8.19 -8.31
C THR A 135 13.22 7.65 -8.28
N GLN A 136 13.65 6.98 -9.35
CA GLN A 136 14.96 6.33 -9.42
C GLN A 136 16.14 7.32 -9.26
N ASP A 137 15.94 8.57 -9.69
CA ASP A 137 16.93 9.64 -9.53
C ASP A 137 16.97 10.23 -8.10
N GLY A 138 16.10 9.76 -7.19
CA GLY A 138 16.02 10.22 -5.81
C GLY A 138 15.51 11.65 -5.62
N ARG A 139 15.04 12.32 -6.69
CA ARG A 139 14.60 13.72 -6.60
C ARG A 139 13.19 13.86 -6.04
N TYR A 140 12.25 13.05 -6.52
CA TYR A 140 10.87 13.13 -6.09
C TYR A 140 10.52 11.97 -5.17
N VAL A 141 9.69 12.28 -4.18
CA VAL A 141 9.06 11.28 -3.31
C VAL A 141 7.56 11.46 -3.33
N PHE A 142 6.85 10.33 -3.37
CA PHE A 142 5.39 10.28 -3.37
C PHE A 142 4.91 9.66 -2.06
N PHE A 143 3.90 10.29 -1.47
CA PHE A 143 3.25 9.83 -0.25
C PHE A 143 1.78 9.53 -0.54
N GLY A 144 1.33 8.38 -0.11
CA GLY A 144 -0.09 8.02 -0.13
C GLY A 144 -0.71 8.15 1.26
N SER A 145 -1.92 8.65 1.34
CA SER A 145 -2.65 8.82 2.60
C SER A 145 -3.96 8.05 2.62
N ARG A 146 -4.41 7.67 3.82
CA ARG A 146 -5.64 6.91 3.99
C ARG A 146 -6.90 7.65 3.60
N ASP A 147 -6.87 8.97 3.57
CA ASP A 147 -7.98 9.82 3.10
C ASP A 147 -7.97 10.03 1.58
N GLY A 148 -7.13 9.26 0.87
CA GLY A 148 -7.14 9.16 -0.58
C GLY A 148 -6.18 10.10 -1.31
N TRP A 149 -5.40 10.92 -0.61
CA TRP A 149 -4.48 11.86 -1.24
C TRP A 149 -3.14 11.23 -1.60
N ILE A 150 -2.62 11.64 -2.76
CA ILE A 150 -1.23 11.44 -3.17
C ILE A 150 -0.56 12.81 -3.15
N THR A 151 0.58 12.89 -2.46
CA THR A 151 1.43 14.09 -2.43
C THR A 151 2.74 13.79 -3.16
N LYS A 152 3.10 14.58 -4.18
CA LYS A 152 4.42 14.60 -4.82
C LYS A 152 5.26 15.70 -4.21
N TYR A 153 6.42 15.35 -3.67
CA TYR A 153 7.34 16.28 -3.02
C TYR A 153 8.69 16.31 -3.75
N ASP A 154 9.20 17.49 -4.04
CA ASP A 154 10.53 17.68 -4.61
C ASP A 154 11.55 17.79 -3.46
N LEU A 155 12.34 16.73 -3.26
CA LEU A 155 13.38 16.67 -2.23
C LEU A 155 14.47 17.72 -2.46
N TYR A 156 14.78 18.06 -3.71
CA TYR A 156 15.80 19.07 -4.02
C TYR A 156 15.33 20.46 -3.63
N ARG A 157 14.03 20.73 -3.77
CA ARG A 157 13.42 22.06 -3.50
C ARG A 157 12.74 22.15 -2.14
N LEU A 158 12.63 21.04 -1.42
CA LEU A 158 12.00 20.97 -0.11
C LEU A 158 10.55 21.48 -0.13
N GLN A 159 9.79 21.12 -1.17
CA GLN A 159 8.40 21.57 -1.30
C GLN A 159 7.49 20.56 -1.99
N VAL A 160 6.22 20.63 -1.64
CA VAL A 160 5.15 19.93 -2.38
C VAL A 160 5.00 20.56 -3.76
N VAL A 161 5.01 19.75 -4.81
CA VAL A 161 4.86 20.24 -6.22
C VAL A 161 3.53 19.84 -6.84
N ALA A 162 2.91 18.78 -6.38
CA ALA A 162 1.58 18.38 -6.81
C ALA A 162 0.88 17.52 -5.74
N GLU A 163 -0.43 17.59 -5.70
CA GLU A 163 -1.29 16.70 -4.93
C GLU A 163 -2.54 16.36 -5.73
N VAL A 164 -3.09 15.17 -5.50
CA VAL A 164 -4.37 14.74 -6.07
C VAL A 164 -5.07 13.77 -5.13
N ARG A 165 -6.39 13.82 -5.06
CA ARG A 165 -7.18 12.87 -4.29
C ARG A 165 -7.67 11.74 -5.18
N ALA A 166 -7.01 10.58 -5.12
CA ALA A 166 -7.29 9.41 -5.95
C ALA A 166 -8.56 8.65 -5.54
N GLY A 167 -9.04 8.87 -4.33
CA GLY A 167 -10.21 8.17 -3.78
C GLY A 167 -10.64 8.72 -2.43
N LEU A 168 -11.56 8.04 -1.76
CA LEU A 168 -12.04 8.41 -0.42
C LEU A 168 -11.33 7.61 0.68
N ASN A 169 -10.79 6.44 0.34
CA ASN A 169 -9.94 5.63 1.20
C ASN A 169 -8.95 4.86 0.32
N MET A 170 -7.69 5.24 0.38
CA MET A 170 -6.62 4.62 -0.40
C MET A 170 -5.79 3.68 0.47
N ARG A 171 -5.38 2.55 -0.08
CA ARG A 171 -4.52 1.59 0.62
C ARG A 171 -3.04 1.97 0.50
N ASN A 172 -2.55 2.12 -0.71
CA ASN A 172 -1.18 2.55 -0.99
C ASN A 172 -1.03 3.07 -2.42
N VAL A 173 0.16 3.57 -2.71
CA VAL A 173 0.59 4.08 -4.00
C VAL A 173 1.85 3.35 -4.46
N ALA A 174 2.02 3.17 -5.76
CA ALA A 174 3.24 2.73 -6.40
C ALA A 174 3.68 3.72 -7.48
N VAL A 175 4.98 3.83 -7.69
CA VAL A 175 5.60 4.66 -8.72
C VAL A 175 6.39 3.73 -9.64
N SER A 176 6.22 3.87 -10.95
CA SER A 176 6.96 3.06 -11.93
C SER A 176 8.46 3.33 -11.89
N ALA A 177 9.26 2.34 -12.25
CA ALA A 177 10.72 2.45 -12.27
C ALA A 177 11.23 3.62 -13.11
N ASP A 178 10.57 3.89 -14.23
CA ASP A 178 10.90 5.03 -15.11
C ASP A 178 10.41 6.39 -14.59
N GLY A 179 9.70 6.40 -13.45
CA GLY A 179 9.13 7.60 -12.83
C GLY A 179 7.99 8.25 -13.61
N GLN A 180 7.51 7.63 -14.70
CA GLN A 180 6.49 8.21 -15.58
C GLN A 180 5.05 7.98 -15.10
N TRP A 181 4.84 6.97 -14.24
CA TRP A 181 3.52 6.53 -13.84
C TRP A 181 3.39 6.40 -12.33
N VAL A 182 2.21 6.76 -11.84
CA VAL A 182 1.85 6.60 -10.42
C VAL A 182 0.50 5.87 -10.35
N MET A 183 0.45 4.77 -9.61
CA MET A 183 -0.76 3.95 -9.44
C MET A 183 -1.25 4.00 -8.00
N ALA A 184 -2.51 4.40 -7.81
CA ALA A 184 -3.20 4.35 -6.52
C ALA A 184 -4.08 3.12 -6.41
N ALA A 185 -4.06 2.44 -5.26
CA ALA A 185 -4.94 1.33 -4.92
C ALA A 185 -5.97 1.79 -3.89
N ASN A 186 -7.24 1.83 -4.26
CA ASN A 186 -8.32 2.33 -3.42
C ASN A 186 -9.12 1.21 -2.74
N TYR A 187 -9.49 1.46 -1.48
CA TYR A 187 -10.53 0.71 -0.79
C TYR A 187 -11.91 1.30 -1.06
N LEU A 188 -11.98 2.61 -1.28
CA LEU A 188 -13.20 3.33 -1.57
C LEU A 188 -12.90 4.52 -2.50
N PRO A 189 -13.53 4.55 -3.69
CA PRO A 189 -14.28 3.46 -4.33
C PRO A 189 -13.39 2.24 -4.60
N HIS A 190 -13.97 1.11 -4.99
CA HIS A 190 -13.26 -0.11 -5.41
C HIS A 190 -12.62 0.11 -6.79
N THR A 191 -11.53 0.86 -6.83
CA THR A 191 -10.86 1.27 -8.07
C THR A 191 -9.34 1.31 -7.92
N LEU A 192 -8.68 1.29 -9.07
CA LEU A 192 -7.32 1.81 -9.21
C LEU A 192 -7.38 3.12 -9.99
N ALA A 193 -6.47 4.03 -9.71
CA ALA A 193 -6.30 5.26 -10.47
C ALA A 193 -4.85 5.39 -10.92
N LEU A 194 -4.64 5.52 -12.23
CA LEU A 194 -3.34 5.71 -12.86
C LEU A 194 -3.14 7.17 -13.21
N PHE A 195 -2.00 7.70 -12.84
CA PHE A 195 -1.57 9.07 -13.11
C PHE A 195 -0.26 9.07 -13.89
N ASP A 196 -0.01 10.18 -14.59
CA ASP A 196 1.33 10.50 -15.08
C ASP A 196 2.25 10.98 -13.95
N ALA A 197 3.51 11.27 -14.30
CA ALA A 197 4.51 11.75 -13.35
C ALA A 197 4.11 13.05 -12.62
N ASP A 198 3.22 13.85 -13.19
CA ASP A 198 2.76 15.13 -12.64
C ASP A 198 1.39 15.04 -11.94
N LEU A 199 0.95 13.81 -11.68
CA LEU A 199 -0.33 13.50 -11.04
C LEU A 199 -1.55 13.98 -11.86
N ASN A 200 -1.45 14.05 -13.19
CA ASN A 200 -2.63 14.13 -14.02
C ASN A 200 -3.26 12.74 -14.17
N LEU A 201 -4.57 12.66 -14.01
CA LEU A 201 -5.28 11.39 -14.16
C LEU A 201 -5.21 10.91 -15.61
N VAL A 202 -4.75 9.67 -15.82
CA VAL A 202 -4.67 9.02 -17.13
C VAL A 202 -5.79 8.04 -17.32
N LYS A 203 -6.05 7.19 -16.30
CA LYS A 203 -7.03 6.12 -16.40
C LYS A 203 -7.51 5.68 -15.01
N THR A 204 -8.76 5.24 -14.93
CA THR A 204 -9.31 4.52 -13.78
C THR A 204 -9.64 3.08 -14.19
N TYR A 205 -9.56 2.16 -13.22
CA TYR A 205 -9.92 0.77 -13.41
C TYR A 205 -10.87 0.37 -12.29
N ASP A 206 -12.03 -0.18 -12.65
CA ASP A 206 -12.91 -0.79 -11.67
C ASP A 206 -12.31 -2.10 -11.16
N ALA A 207 -12.04 -2.17 -9.86
CA ALA A 207 -11.57 -3.39 -9.23
C ALA A 207 -12.75 -4.34 -9.05
N ALA A 208 -13.08 -5.06 -10.11
CA ALA A 208 -14.26 -5.92 -10.21
C ALA A 208 -13.92 -7.21 -10.94
N THR A 209 -14.76 -8.25 -10.77
CA THR A 209 -14.73 -9.47 -11.59
C THR A 209 -14.91 -9.13 -13.07
N GLN A 210 -14.49 -10.03 -13.96
CA GLN A 210 -14.56 -9.79 -15.40
C GLN A 210 -16.00 -9.55 -15.90
N ASP A 211 -16.97 -10.18 -15.27
CA ASP A 211 -18.41 -10.04 -15.55
C ASP A 211 -19.04 -8.82 -14.82
N GLY A 212 -18.28 -8.12 -13.99
CA GLY A 212 -18.74 -6.96 -13.23
C GLY A 212 -19.72 -7.26 -12.09
N THR A 213 -19.95 -8.53 -11.77
CA THR A 213 -20.94 -8.93 -10.74
C THR A 213 -20.48 -8.67 -9.31
N SER A 214 -19.17 -8.62 -9.08
CA SER A 214 -18.57 -8.38 -7.78
C SER A 214 -17.44 -7.37 -7.89
N SER A 215 -17.29 -6.52 -6.88
CA SER A 215 -16.20 -5.56 -6.78
C SER A 215 -15.32 -5.83 -5.57
N SER A 216 -14.09 -5.35 -5.60
CA SER A 216 -13.08 -5.59 -4.56
C SER A 216 -12.35 -4.33 -4.18
N ARG A 217 -12.00 -4.22 -2.91
CA ARG A 217 -10.94 -3.32 -2.47
C ARG A 217 -9.61 -3.77 -3.08
N ALA A 218 -8.77 -2.83 -3.50
CA ALA A 218 -7.40 -3.15 -3.91
C ALA A 218 -6.49 -3.18 -2.66
N SER A 219 -6.03 -4.38 -2.28
CA SER A 219 -5.32 -4.57 -1.01
C SER A 219 -3.86 -4.11 -1.03
N ALA A 220 -3.21 -4.16 -2.19
CA ALA A 220 -1.84 -3.71 -2.39
C ALA A 220 -1.57 -3.41 -3.86
N VAL A 221 -0.68 -2.44 -4.12
CA VAL A 221 -0.07 -2.21 -5.43
C VAL A 221 1.42 -1.96 -5.26
N TYR A 222 2.24 -2.66 -6.07
CA TYR A 222 3.69 -2.47 -6.10
C TYR A 222 4.19 -2.41 -7.53
N ASP A 223 5.28 -1.67 -7.72
CA ASP A 223 6.02 -1.68 -8.97
C ASP A 223 6.84 -2.97 -9.08
N ALA A 224 6.76 -3.61 -10.23
CA ALA A 224 7.57 -4.76 -10.61
C ALA A 224 8.54 -4.30 -11.71
N THR A 225 9.59 -3.58 -11.32
CA THR A 225 10.57 -2.92 -12.20
C THR A 225 11.06 -3.82 -13.35
N PRO A 226 11.55 -5.06 -13.12
CA PRO A 226 12.02 -5.92 -14.20
C PRO A 226 10.93 -6.37 -15.19
N ARG A 227 9.67 -6.20 -14.83
CA ARG A 227 8.50 -6.56 -15.64
C ARG A 227 7.86 -5.34 -16.31
N ASN A 228 8.34 -4.13 -16.04
CA ASN A 228 7.71 -2.88 -16.47
C ASN A 228 6.21 -2.86 -16.19
N SER A 229 5.82 -3.24 -14.98
CA SER A 229 4.41 -3.46 -14.62
C SER A 229 4.12 -3.07 -13.19
N PHE A 230 2.91 -2.59 -12.95
CA PHE A 230 2.32 -2.60 -11.63
C PHE A 230 1.64 -3.94 -11.37
N VAL A 231 1.85 -4.50 -10.19
CA VAL A 231 1.14 -5.70 -9.73
C VAL A 231 0.21 -5.31 -8.59
N VAL A 232 -1.04 -5.77 -8.66
CA VAL A 232 -2.11 -5.37 -7.75
C VAL A 232 -2.77 -6.62 -7.18
N ALA A 233 -2.92 -6.68 -5.86
CA ALA A 233 -3.70 -7.70 -5.19
C ALA A 233 -5.11 -7.19 -4.86
N LEU A 234 -6.10 -8.03 -5.04
CA LEU A 234 -7.49 -7.76 -4.69
C LEU A 234 -7.85 -8.44 -3.37
N LYS A 235 -8.54 -7.68 -2.50
CA LYS A 235 -8.83 -8.12 -1.13
C LYS A 235 -10.04 -9.03 -1.01
N ASP A 236 -11.02 -8.85 -1.88
CA ASP A 236 -12.34 -9.48 -1.77
C ASP A 236 -12.62 -10.42 -2.94
N ILE A 237 -11.79 -10.37 -3.99
CA ILE A 237 -11.82 -11.24 -5.16
C ILE A 237 -10.50 -12.01 -5.23
N PRO A 238 -10.50 -13.33 -5.46
CA PRO A 238 -9.28 -14.14 -5.54
C PRO A 238 -8.55 -13.94 -6.88
N GLU A 239 -8.03 -12.74 -7.08
CA GLU A 239 -7.24 -12.37 -8.25
C GLU A 239 -6.05 -11.50 -7.87
N ILE A 240 -4.95 -11.64 -8.61
CA ILE A 240 -3.86 -10.69 -8.72
C ILE A 240 -3.80 -10.16 -10.15
N TRP A 241 -3.60 -8.86 -10.29
CA TRP A 241 -3.58 -8.17 -11.57
C TRP A 241 -2.18 -7.69 -11.90
N GLU A 242 -1.80 -7.75 -13.16
CA GLU A 242 -0.61 -7.12 -13.71
C GLU A 242 -1.01 -6.09 -14.77
N ILE A 243 -0.52 -4.86 -14.64
CA ILE A 243 -0.81 -3.73 -15.53
C ILE A 243 0.53 -3.22 -16.05
N SER A 244 0.87 -3.58 -17.28
CA SER A 244 2.14 -3.20 -17.88
C SER A 244 2.12 -1.75 -18.36
N TYR A 245 3.20 -1.03 -18.05
CA TYR A 245 3.51 0.29 -18.61
C TYR A 245 4.55 0.22 -19.74
N ASP A 246 4.90 -0.98 -20.19
CA ASP A 246 5.66 -1.16 -21.44
C ASP A 246 4.73 -0.98 -22.65
N LYS A 247 5.07 -0.02 -23.52
CA LYS A 247 4.32 0.25 -24.77
C LYS A 247 4.29 -0.94 -25.71
N ASN A 248 5.27 -1.85 -25.60
CA ASN A 248 5.37 -3.07 -26.40
C ASN A 248 4.84 -4.31 -25.67
N ALA A 249 4.12 -4.13 -24.56
CA ALA A 249 3.58 -5.24 -23.79
C ALA A 249 2.71 -6.16 -24.66
N GLU A 250 2.89 -7.48 -24.49
CA GLU A 250 2.16 -8.53 -25.20
C GLU A 250 0.65 -8.32 -25.08
N PRO A 251 -0.13 -8.55 -26.15
CA PRO A 251 -1.58 -8.49 -26.08
C PRO A 251 -2.17 -9.42 -25.01
N ILE A 252 -3.29 -9.02 -24.45
CA ILE A 252 -4.02 -9.78 -23.46
C ILE A 252 -5.18 -10.46 -24.16
N TYR A 253 -5.25 -11.78 -24.02
CA TYR A 253 -6.34 -12.60 -24.53
C TYR A 253 -7.25 -13.00 -23.36
N ASP A 254 -8.47 -12.46 -23.35
CA ASP A 254 -9.50 -12.80 -22.37
C ASP A 254 -10.44 -13.85 -23.00
N GLY A 255 -10.32 -15.11 -22.60
CA GLY A 255 -11.19 -16.19 -23.02
C GLY A 255 -10.51 -17.33 -23.79
N LEU A 256 -11.28 -18.35 -24.14
CA LEU A 256 -10.85 -19.47 -24.99
C LEU A 256 -10.73 -18.96 -26.42
N VAL A 257 -9.53 -19.05 -26.99
CA VAL A 257 -9.34 -18.85 -28.44
C VAL A 257 -9.76 -20.15 -29.15
N HIS A 258 -10.96 -20.16 -29.68
CA HIS A 258 -11.49 -21.33 -30.35
C HIS A 258 -10.88 -21.56 -31.77
N ASP A 259 -10.65 -20.47 -32.50
CA ASP A 259 -9.95 -20.53 -33.79
C ASP A 259 -9.12 -19.28 -34.05
N TYR A 260 -7.79 -19.42 -33.95
CA TYR A 260 -6.84 -18.34 -34.19
C TYR A 260 -6.87 -17.83 -35.64
N LYS A 261 -7.20 -18.69 -36.62
CA LYS A 261 -7.26 -18.32 -38.05
C LYS A 261 -8.48 -17.48 -38.38
N MET A 262 -9.56 -17.65 -37.63
CA MET A 262 -10.81 -16.91 -37.81
C MET A 262 -10.85 -15.57 -37.08
N LYS A 263 -9.80 -15.18 -36.37
CA LYS A 263 -9.71 -13.97 -35.52
C LYS A 263 -10.75 -13.94 -34.39
N GLU A 264 -11.16 -15.09 -33.88
CA GLU A 264 -12.15 -15.21 -32.82
C GLU A 264 -11.64 -14.87 -31.43
N GLY A 265 -10.36 -14.57 -31.30
CA GLY A 265 -9.77 -14.07 -30.04
C GLY A 265 -9.89 -12.56 -29.95
N ILE A 266 -10.75 -12.03 -29.09
CA ILE A 266 -10.74 -10.61 -28.75
C ILE A 266 -9.51 -10.36 -27.91
N SER A 267 -8.48 -9.78 -28.53
CA SER A 267 -7.29 -9.35 -27.80
C SER A 267 -7.42 -7.87 -27.42
N LYS A 268 -6.91 -7.53 -26.24
CA LYS A 268 -6.70 -6.15 -25.81
C LYS A 268 -5.21 -5.81 -25.85
N PRO A 269 -4.81 -4.57 -26.14
CA PRO A 269 -3.41 -4.16 -26.00
C PRO A 269 -2.91 -4.50 -24.58
N GLY A 270 -1.65 -4.92 -24.45
CA GLY A 270 -1.06 -5.17 -23.12
C GLY A 270 -0.78 -3.88 -22.35
N PHE A 271 -0.40 -2.82 -23.07
CA PHE A 271 -0.08 -1.52 -22.49
C PHE A 271 -1.26 -0.91 -21.72
N LEU A 272 -1.06 -0.63 -20.45
CA LEU A 272 -2.03 -0.03 -19.52
C LEU A 272 -3.39 -0.76 -19.48
N ASN A 273 -3.41 -2.05 -19.72
CA ASN A 273 -4.58 -2.88 -19.54
C ASN A 273 -4.33 -4.01 -18.53
N VAL A 274 -5.40 -4.46 -17.91
CA VAL A 274 -5.33 -5.43 -16.81
C VAL A 274 -5.16 -6.84 -17.38
N ARG A 275 -4.07 -7.50 -16.97
CA ARG A 275 -3.85 -8.94 -17.11
C ARG A 275 -4.21 -9.61 -15.79
N ARG A 276 -5.22 -10.47 -15.80
CA ARG A 276 -5.76 -11.14 -14.61
C ARG A 276 -5.08 -12.48 -14.38
N THR A 277 -4.81 -12.79 -13.13
CA THR A 277 -4.35 -14.11 -12.67
C THR A 277 -5.32 -14.59 -11.59
N PRO A 278 -6.08 -15.66 -11.83
CA PRO A 278 -6.98 -16.20 -10.82
C PRO A 278 -6.19 -16.88 -9.70
N LEU A 279 -6.71 -16.79 -8.50
CA LEU A 279 -6.14 -17.36 -7.28
C LEU A 279 -7.16 -18.29 -6.60
N THR A 280 -6.72 -19.02 -5.59
CA THR A 280 -7.62 -19.81 -4.75
C THR A 280 -8.23 -19.00 -3.61
N GLU A 281 -7.50 -18.00 -3.12
CA GLU A 281 -7.94 -17.11 -2.02
C GLU A 281 -7.49 -15.66 -2.32
N PRO A 282 -8.25 -14.66 -1.89
CA PRO A 282 -7.84 -13.26 -2.04
C PRO A 282 -6.56 -12.95 -1.25
N LEU A 283 -5.78 -12.00 -1.72
CA LEU A 283 -4.56 -11.54 -1.06
C LEU A 283 -4.80 -10.24 -0.27
N ASP A 284 -4.24 -10.16 0.93
CA ASP A 284 -4.26 -8.94 1.75
C ASP A 284 -3.00 -8.09 1.55
N ASP A 285 -1.89 -8.73 1.24
CA ASP A 285 -0.60 -8.14 0.92
C ASP A 285 0.27 -9.18 0.21
N PHE A 286 1.35 -8.74 -0.45
CA PHE A 286 2.29 -9.64 -1.11
C PHE A 286 3.70 -9.05 -1.18
N PHE A 287 4.65 -9.90 -1.55
CA PHE A 287 6.06 -9.59 -1.76
C PHE A 287 6.54 -10.30 -3.03
N PHE A 288 7.56 -9.77 -3.70
CA PHE A 288 8.18 -10.43 -4.85
C PHE A 288 9.42 -11.23 -4.45
N ASP A 289 9.70 -12.29 -5.18
CA ASP A 289 11.04 -12.87 -5.20
C ASP A 289 12.01 -11.93 -5.97
N GLN A 290 13.33 -12.16 -5.87
CA GLN A 290 14.34 -11.32 -6.54
C GLN A 290 14.23 -11.34 -8.07
N SER A 291 13.67 -12.40 -8.63
CA SER A 291 13.47 -12.52 -10.08
C SER A 291 12.20 -11.82 -10.56
N TYR A 292 11.33 -11.40 -9.63
CA TYR A 292 9.98 -10.90 -9.91
C TYR A 292 9.11 -11.87 -10.73
N GLN A 293 9.44 -13.17 -10.68
CA GLN A 293 8.63 -14.22 -11.29
C GLN A 293 7.53 -14.70 -10.35
N HIS A 294 7.72 -14.54 -9.05
CA HIS A 294 6.76 -14.99 -8.03
C HIS A 294 6.29 -13.83 -7.16
N ALA A 295 5.01 -13.83 -6.86
CA ALA A 295 4.41 -13.07 -5.79
C ALA A 295 4.10 -14.02 -4.62
N LEU A 296 4.59 -13.70 -3.44
CA LEU A 296 4.29 -14.39 -2.19
C LEU A 296 3.23 -13.59 -1.46
N GLY A 297 1.99 -14.08 -1.43
CA GLY A 297 0.83 -13.33 -0.96
C GLY A 297 0.28 -13.85 0.36
N ALA A 298 0.07 -12.94 1.31
CA ALA A 298 -0.64 -13.23 2.55
C ALA A 298 -2.15 -13.21 2.35
N THR A 299 -2.82 -14.22 2.87
CA THR A 299 -4.28 -14.30 2.96
C THR A 299 -4.72 -14.15 4.39
N ARG A 300 -5.87 -13.54 4.61
CA ARG A 300 -6.47 -13.53 5.96
C ARG A 300 -7.13 -14.87 6.24
N PRO A 301 -6.61 -15.66 7.18
CA PRO A 301 -7.27 -16.90 7.56
C PRO A 301 -8.65 -16.56 8.13
N ARG A 302 -9.68 -17.26 7.68
CA ARG A 302 -10.97 -17.27 8.34
C ARG A 302 -10.86 -18.20 9.54
N LYS A 303 -11.41 -17.77 10.68
CA LYS A 303 -11.33 -18.54 11.92
C LYS A 303 -11.93 -19.94 11.72
N GLY A 304 -11.08 -20.97 11.82
CA GLY A 304 -11.49 -22.37 11.77
C GLY A 304 -11.55 -23.02 10.39
N ASP A 305 -11.12 -22.37 9.31
CA ASP A 305 -11.14 -22.96 7.96
C ASP A 305 -9.93 -23.83 7.63
N GLY A 306 -8.90 -23.83 8.48
CA GLY A 306 -7.68 -24.62 8.29
C GLY A 306 -6.85 -24.30 7.04
N LYS A 307 -7.16 -23.20 6.36
CA LYS A 307 -6.48 -22.81 5.12
C LYS A 307 -5.12 -22.18 5.41
N PRO A 308 -4.16 -22.33 4.47
CA PRO A 308 -2.87 -21.65 4.55
C PRO A 308 -3.04 -20.13 4.63
N SER A 309 -2.18 -19.48 5.40
CA SER A 309 -2.20 -18.02 5.57
C SER A 309 -1.44 -17.27 4.47
N ALA A 310 -0.76 -17.99 3.57
CA ALA A 310 -0.05 -17.41 2.44
C ALA A 310 0.09 -18.39 1.28
N GLN A 311 0.27 -17.84 0.08
CA GLN A 311 0.43 -18.60 -1.15
C GLN A 311 1.51 -17.98 -2.04
N VAL A 312 2.09 -18.81 -2.90
CA VAL A 312 3.06 -18.41 -3.93
C VAL A 312 2.39 -18.49 -5.29
N VAL A 313 2.47 -17.38 -6.02
CA VAL A 313 1.88 -17.22 -7.36
C VAL A 313 3.00 -17.03 -8.37
N ASN A 314 3.09 -17.86 -9.39
CA ASN A 314 3.98 -17.62 -10.52
C ASN A 314 3.30 -16.64 -11.50
N LEU A 315 3.87 -15.45 -11.62
CA LEU A 315 3.33 -14.36 -12.43
C LEU A 315 3.48 -14.62 -13.95
N ASN A 316 4.48 -15.41 -14.36
CA ASN A 316 4.67 -15.77 -15.76
C ASN A 316 3.67 -16.83 -16.22
N ALA A 317 3.55 -17.91 -15.43
CA ALA A 317 2.59 -18.98 -15.68
C ALA A 317 1.15 -18.60 -15.30
N ARG A 318 0.99 -17.54 -14.47
CA ARG A 318 -0.30 -17.04 -13.97
C ARG A 318 -1.09 -18.10 -13.22
N VAL A 319 -0.39 -18.81 -12.33
CA VAL A 319 -0.98 -19.85 -11.50
C VAL A 319 -0.37 -19.82 -10.09
N LYS A 320 -1.14 -20.25 -9.11
CA LYS A 320 -0.63 -20.58 -7.78
C LYS A 320 0.26 -21.82 -7.88
N VAL A 321 1.45 -21.77 -7.30
CA VAL A 321 2.44 -22.88 -7.34
C VAL A 321 2.66 -23.53 -5.99
N ALA A 322 2.41 -22.83 -4.88
CA ALA A 322 2.56 -23.38 -3.53
C ALA A 322 1.67 -22.68 -2.51
N ASP A 323 1.43 -23.36 -1.40
CA ASP A 323 0.97 -22.77 -0.14
C ASP A 323 2.18 -22.66 0.81
N LEU A 324 2.27 -21.52 1.53
CA LEU A 324 3.32 -21.34 2.54
C LEU A 324 2.80 -21.86 3.88
N PRO A 325 3.51 -22.81 4.53
CA PRO A 325 3.08 -23.40 5.78
C PRO A 325 3.42 -22.47 6.98
N ILE A 326 2.90 -21.24 6.97
CA ILE A 326 3.12 -20.24 8.00
C ILE A 326 1.88 -20.15 8.87
N ALA A 327 2.05 -20.22 10.18
CA ALA A 327 0.95 -20.01 11.12
C ALA A 327 0.63 -18.50 11.26
N GLY A 328 -0.65 -18.18 11.49
CA GLY A 328 -1.08 -16.80 11.71
C GLY A 328 -1.17 -15.99 10.42
N MET A 329 -0.71 -14.75 10.44
CA MET A 329 -0.73 -13.84 9.29
C MET A 329 0.66 -13.25 9.07
N PRO A 330 1.46 -13.77 8.13
CA PRO A 330 2.76 -13.19 7.80
C PRO A 330 2.58 -11.81 7.15
N HIS A 331 3.48 -10.88 7.47
CA HIS A 331 3.51 -9.57 6.81
C HIS A 331 4.58 -9.58 5.70
N LEU A 332 4.28 -10.31 4.64
CA LEU A 332 5.24 -10.62 3.56
C LEU A 332 5.78 -9.36 2.86
N GLY A 333 4.96 -8.33 2.70
CA GLY A 333 5.36 -7.06 2.07
C GLY A 333 6.45 -6.28 2.81
N SER A 334 6.79 -6.64 4.04
CA SER A 334 7.90 -6.07 4.80
C SER A 334 8.98 -7.09 5.19
N GLY A 335 8.95 -8.28 4.58
CA GLY A 335 10.00 -9.28 4.70
C GLY A 335 11.30 -8.85 4.02
N ILE A 336 12.36 -9.58 4.30
CA ILE A 336 13.67 -9.43 3.66
C ILE A 336 14.12 -10.77 3.08
N THR A 337 14.95 -10.71 2.05
CA THR A 337 15.57 -11.90 1.46
C THR A 337 17.09 -11.86 1.64
N PHE A 338 17.69 -13.00 1.88
CA PHE A 338 19.14 -13.12 2.02
C PHE A 338 19.61 -14.55 1.73
N ALA A 339 20.92 -14.70 1.51
CA ALA A 339 21.55 -16.02 1.36
C ALA A 339 21.62 -16.71 2.73
N TYR A 340 21.16 -17.94 2.81
CA TYR A 340 21.22 -18.77 4.02
C TYR A 340 21.66 -20.18 3.65
N LYS A 341 22.86 -20.57 4.10
CA LYS A 341 23.52 -21.81 3.64
C LYS A 341 23.61 -21.79 2.09
N ASP A 342 23.07 -22.79 1.43
CA ASP A 342 23.14 -22.98 -0.02
C ASP A 342 21.88 -22.51 -0.77
N THR A 343 21.01 -21.74 -0.11
CA THR A 343 19.73 -21.28 -0.69
C THR A 343 19.47 -19.82 -0.38
N THR A 344 18.54 -19.22 -1.13
CA THR A 344 17.94 -17.92 -0.77
C THR A 344 16.72 -18.16 0.09
N VAL A 345 16.61 -17.40 1.18
CA VAL A 345 15.46 -17.44 2.07
C VAL A 345 14.74 -16.10 2.10
N LEU A 346 13.45 -16.13 2.37
CA LEU A 346 12.63 -15.02 2.81
C LEU A 346 12.44 -15.11 4.32
N ALA A 347 12.75 -14.06 5.05
CA ALA A 347 12.35 -13.91 6.44
C ALA A 347 11.22 -12.89 6.56
N SER A 348 10.13 -13.27 7.20
CA SER A 348 8.92 -12.45 7.32
C SER A 348 8.45 -12.35 8.77
N PRO A 349 8.15 -11.12 9.26
CA PRO A 349 7.47 -10.97 10.53
C PRO A 349 6.04 -11.47 10.44
N ASN A 350 5.47 -11.83 11.59
CA ASN A 350 4.14 -12.42 11.69
C ASN A 350 3.23 -11.56 12.59
N LEU A 351 2.10 -11.13 12.04
CA LEU A 351 1.10 -10.33 12.76
C LEU A 351 0.23 -11.18 13.70
N GLY A 352 0.20 -12.49 13.51
CA GLY A 352 -0.57 -13.43 14.32
C GLY A 352 0.17 -13.99 15.52
N GLY A 353 1.47 -13.69 15.66
CA GLY A 353 2.30 -14.19 16.74
C GLY A 353 3.68 -13.55 16.80
N GLY A 354 4.36 -13.67 17.94
CA GLY A 354 5.72 -13.17 18.14
C GLY A 354 6.76 -14.08 17.50
N ALA A 355 6.88 -14.08 16.17
CA ALA A 355 7.83 -14.89 15.44
C ALA A 355 8.22 -14.26 14.09
N ILE A 356 9.39 -14.66 13.62
CA ILE A 356 9.84 -14.48 12.23
C ILE A 356 9.94 -15.86 11.62
N ASP A 357 9.26 -16.07 10.51
CA ASP A 357 9.35 -17.29 9.73
C ASP A 357 10.37 -17.11 8.61
N VAL A 358 11.33 -18.04 8.54
CA VAL A 358 12.37 -18.08 7.52
C VAL A 358 12.03 -19.22 6.54
N ILE A 359 11.82 -18.86 5.29
CA ILE A 359 11.26 -19.72 4.24
C ILE A 359 12.31 -19.92 3.16
N ASP A 360 12.61 -21.17 2.82
CA ASP A 360 13.42 -21.51 1.65
C ASP A 360 12.64 -21.19 0.38
N MET A 361 13.17 -20.28 -0.45
CA MET A 361 12.49 -19.83 -1.67
C MET A 361 12.60 -20.80 -2.84
N LYS A 362 13.37 -21.91 -2.69
CA LYS A 362 13.46 -22.96 -3.71
C LYS A 362 12.35 -24.00 -3.58
N ASN A 363 12.00 -24.36 -2.35
CA ASN A 363 11.01 -25.41 -2.07
C ASN A 363 9.79 -24.92 -1.28
N TRP A 364 9.78 -23.65 -0.88
CA TRP A 364 8.69 -22.95 -0.16
C TRP A 364 8.40 -23.54 1.23
N GLN A 365 9.43 -24.11 1.89
CA GLN A 365 9.31 -24.69 3.22
C GLN A 365 9.92 -23.77 4.27
N THR A 366 9.29 -23.71 5.44
CA THR A 366 9.86 -23.03 6.61
C THR A 366 11.08 -23.80 7.12
N VAL A 367 12.24 -23.16 7.07
CA VAL A 367 13.52 -23.75 7.52
C VAL A 367 13.88 -23.32 8.93
N ARG A 368 13.31 -22.24 9.43
CA ARG A 368 13.51 -21.75 10.79
C ARG A 368 12.38 -20.82 11.20
N THR A 369 12.01 -20.88 12.49
CA THR A 369 11.16 -19.88 13.14
C THR A 369 11.93 -19.27 14.30
N ILE A 370 12.01 -17.93 14.34
CA ILE A 370 12.77 -17.18 15.36
C ILE A 370 11.74 -16.46 16.25
N PRO A 371 11.70 -16.75 17.56
CA PRO A 371 10.78 -16.10 18.47
C PRO A 371 11.16 -14.63 18.67
N THR A 372 10.14 -13.76 18.78
CA THR A 372 10.26 -12.35 19.12
C THR A 372 9.38 -12.02 20.32
N PRO A 373 9.59 -10.88 20.99
CA PRO A 373 8.76 -10.49 22.16
C PRO A 373 7.27 -10.32 21.85
N GLY A 374 6.89 -10.24 20.58
CA GLY A 374 5.50 -10.14 20.15
C GLY A 374 5.38 -9.95 18.65
N ALA A 375 4.14 -9.86 18.18
CA ALA A 375 3.87 -9.66 16.77
C ALA A 375 4.43 -8.31 16.29
N GLY A 376 5.10 -8.33 15.12
CA GLY A 376 5.71 -7.17 14.48
C GLY A 376 5.22 -6.98 13.06
N PHE A 377 5.40 -5.77 12.54
CA PHE A 377 5.03 -5.41 11.17
C PHE A 377 6.22 -5.40 10.22
N PHE A 378 7.39 -4.97 10.70
CA PHE A 378 8.48 -4.60 9.81
C PHE A 378 9.75 -5.38 10.15
N MET A 379 10.45 -5.76 9.11
CA MET A 379 11.79 -6.30 9.17
C MET A 379 12.65 -5.55 8.15
N ARG A 380 13.87 -5.18 8.55
CA ARG A 380 14.82 -4.48 7.69
C ARG A 380 16.22 -5.00 7.90
N SER A 381 17.01 -4.88 6.85
CA SER A 381 18.45 -5.15 6.85
C SER A 381 19.10 -4.28 5.79
N HIS A 382 20.40 -4.31 5.68
CA HIS A 382 21.19 -3.65 4.66
C HIS A 382 22.34 -4.57 4.23
N GLU A 383 22.79 -4.47 2.98
CA GLU A 383 23.87 -5.32 2.44
C GLU A 383 25.20 -5.19 3.18
N ASN A 384 25.45 -4.03 3.81
CA ASN A 384 26.66 -3.74 4.58
C ASN A 384 26.57 -4.13 6.07
N THR A 385 25.56 -4.90 6.47
CA THR A 385 25.41 -5.36 7.84
C THR A 385 25.07 -6.86 7.92
N PRO A 386 25.62 -7.60 8.88
CA PRO A 386 25.24 -9.00 9.11
C PRO A 386 23.94 -9.13 9.92
N TYR A 387 23.29 -8.03 10.27
CA TYR A 387 22.12 -8.00 11.15
C TYR A 387 20.84 -7.67 10.41
N ALA A 388 19.74 -8.14 10.95
CA ALA A 388 18.39 -7.71 10.61
C ALA A 388 17.68 -7.17 11.86
N TRP A 389 16.77 -6.23 11.67
CA TRP A 389 15.99 -5.60 12.73
C TRP A 389 14.51 -5.85 12.50
N THR A 390 13.80 -6.18 13.58
CA THR A 390 12.34 -6.31 13.55
C THR A 390 11.71 -5.67 14.77
N ASP A 391 10.56 -5.05 14.57
CA ASP A 391 9.75 -4.50 15.66
C ASP A 391 8.88 -5.57 16.33
N SER A 392 8.31 -5.19 17.46
CA SER A 392 7.27 -5.96 18.17
C SER A 392 6.09 -5.05 18.54
N MET A 393 5.76 -4.08 17.67
CA MET A 393 4.83 -2.99 17.97
C MET A 393 3.40 -3.44 18.28
N MET A 394 3.02 -4.66 17.92
CA MET A 394 1.73 -5.26 18.26
C MET A 394 1.76 -6.06 19.57
N SER A 395 2.90 -6.14 20.22
CA SER A 395 3.02 -6.82 21.51
C SER A 395 2.35 -6.01 22.62
N PRO A 396 1.54 -6.63 23.46
CA PRO A 396 0.96 -5.96 24.63
C PRO A 396 2.01 -5.50 25.65
N THR A 397 3.16 -6.19 25.73
CA THR A 397 4.18 -6.01 26.77
C THR A 397 5.56 -5.62 26.23
N GLY A 398 5.80 -5.72 24.94
CA GLY A 398 7.10 -5.46 24.31
C GLY A 398 7.01 -4.54 23.08
N LYS A 399 5.97 -3.68 22.98
CA LYS A 399 5.73 -2.82 21.81
C LYS A 399 6.85 -1.80 21.53
N ASP A 400 7.68 -1.52 22.49
CA ASP A 400 8.84 -0.63 22.43
C ASP A 400 10.16 -1.37 22.26
N THR A 401 10.08 -2.67 21.94
CA THR A 401 11.25 -3.52 21.74
C THR A 401 11.62 -3.62 20.26
N LEU A 402 12.90 -3.39 19.96
CA LEU A 402 13.53 -3.71 18.69
C LEU A 402 14.38 -4.97 18.86
N THR A 403 14.08 -6.00 18.08
CA THR A 403 14.86 -7.25 18.09
C THR A 403 15.90 -7.21 16.98
N ILE A 404 17.14 -7.51 17.32
CA ILE A 404 18.28 -7.63 16.39
C ILE A 404 18.57 -9.13 16.22
N ILE A 405 18.71 -9.58 14.97
CA ILE A 405 18.92 -10.97 14.58
C ILE A 405 20.21 -11.08 13.79
#